data_c737d06e1ad932972fc85332051c3535
#
_entry.id   c737d06e1ad932972fc85332051c3535
#
_cell.length_a   1.000
_cell.length_b   1.000
_cell.length_c   1.000
_cell.angle_alpha   90.00
_cell.angle_beta   90.00
_cell.angle_gamma   90.00
#
_symmetry.space_group_name_H-M   'P 1'
#
loop_
_entity.id
_entity.type
_entity.pdbx_description
1 polymer ?
#
loop_
_entity_poly.entity_id
_entity_poly.type
_entity_poly.pdbx_seq_one_letter_code
_entity_poly.pdbx_strand_id
1 'polypeptide(L)'
;MTEQSRPQPSGIHHIAIMSSDIKKHIAFFSEVMNFPLVALFDMHGVPGGLHAFLRMNDHSFFSIVQLPDVDKIPVPLGVTHFGNGALHSAAGMMQHL
;
A
#
# COMPACT_ATOMS: atom_id res chain seq x y z
N MET A 1 -4.26 -13.00 -34.98
CA MET A 1 -3.46 -12.01 -34.24
C MET A 1 -2.43 -12.73 -33.43
N THR A 2 -1.19 -12.40 -33.62
CA THR A 2 -0.12 -13.02 -32.81
C THR A 2 -0.11 -12.39 -31.42
N GLU A 3 0.46 -13.10 -30.47
CA GLU A 3 0.58 -12.61 -29.11
C GLU A 3 1.35 -11.28 -29.03
N GLN A 4 2.35 -11.11 -29.90
CA GLN A 4 3.17 -9.91 -29.95
C GLN A 4 2.39 -8.65 -30.35
N SER A 5 1.23 -8.79 -31.00
CA SER A 5 0.42 -7.66 -31.40
C SER A 5 -0.61 -7.25 -30.35
N ARG A 6 -0.67 -7.95 -29.23
CA ARG A 6 -1.58 -7.60 -28.13
C ARG A 6 -0.90 -6.61 -27.19
N PRO A 7 -1.62 -5.57 -26.78
CA PRO A 7 -1.08 -4.68 -25.75
C PRO A 7 -0.89 -5.44 -24.44
N GLN A 8 0.19 -5.15 -23.77
CA GLN A 8 0.48 -5.75 -22.49
C GLN A 8 0.69 -4.66 -21.44
N PRO A 9 0.37 -4.94 -20.18
CA PRO A 9 0.64 -3.98 -19.11
C PRO A 9 2.13 -3.69 -19.01
N SER A 10 2.46 -2.43 -18.73
CA SER A 10 3.84 -2.00 -18.53
C SER A 10 4.36 -2.33 -17.13
N GLY A 11 3.51 -2.83 -16.26
CA GLY A 11 3.83 -3.12 -14.89
C GLY A 11 2.73 -2.63 -13.95
N ILE A 12 3.09 -2.48 -12.69
CA ILE A 12 2.17 -2.02 -11.65
C ILE A 12 2.38 -0.52 -11.46
N HIS A 13 1.28 0.25 -11.54
CA HIS A 13 1.34 1.69 -11.34
C HIS A 13 1.60 2.03 -9.87
N HIS A 14 0.85 1.42 -8.97
CA HIS A 14 1.04 1.66 -7.55
C HIS A 14 0.49 0.50 -6.74
N ILE A 15 0.98 0.42 -5.52
CA ILE A 15 0.44 -0.44 -4.47
C ILE A 15 0.07 0.44 -3.30
N ALA A 16 -0.97 0.05 -2.57
CA ALA A 16 -1.48 0.84 -1.47
C ALA A 16 -1.52 0.01 -0.20
N ILE A 17 -1.10 0.62 0.89
CA ILE A 17 -1.22 0.04 2.23
C ILE A 17 -2.12 0.92 3.09
N MET A 18 -2.76 0.30 4.06
CA MET A 18 -3.56 0.99 5.06
C MET A 18 -2.65 1.48 6.18
N SER A 19 -2.95 2.64 6.72
CA SER A 19 -2.22 3.21 7.84
C SER A 19 -3.18 3.74 8.88
N SER A 20 -2.82 3.61 10.13
CA SER A 20 -3.50 4.29 11.24
C SER A 20 -2.86 5.63 11.59
N ASP A 21 -1.69 5.92 11.01
CA ASP A 21 -0.98 7.18 11.21
C ASP A 21 -0.24 7.51 9.93
N ILE A 22 -0.94 8.18 9.02
CA ILE A 22 -0.42 8.44 7.68
C ILE A 22 0.78 9.41 7.72
N LYS A 23 0.79 10.37 8.64
CA LYS A 23 1.90 11.31 8.75
C LYS A 23 3.20 10.59 9.09
N LYS A 24 3.13 9.64 10.02
CA LYS A 24 4.30 8.86 10.42
C LYS A 24 4.82 8.02 9.26
N HIS A 25 3.94 7.39 8.51
CA HIS A 25 4.34 6.59 7.37
C HIS A 25 4.88 7.43 6.22
N ILE A 26 4.28 8.59 5.97
CA ILE A 26 4.81 9.52 4.97
C ILE A 26 6.23 9.93 5.35
N ALA A 27 6.46 10.28 6.61
CA ALA A 27 7.80 10.67 7.07
C ALA A 27 8.79 9.53 6.88
N PHE A 28 8.42 8.31 7.24
CA PHE A 28 9.31 7.17 7.07
C PHE A 28 9.67 6.94 5.61
N PHE A 29 8.67 6.86 4.74
CA PHE A 29 8.93 6.54 3.34
C PHE A 29 9.60 7.68 2.58
N SER A 30 9.33 8.93 2.95
CA SER A 30 9.99 10.06 2.29
C SER A 30 11.39 10.31 2.82
N GLU A 31 11.61 10.19 4.13
CA GLU A 31 12.89 10.53 4.74
C GLU A 31 13.86 9.35 4.79
N VAL A 32 13.37 8.15 5.06
CA VAL A 32 14.22 6.97 5.20
C VAL A 32 14.36 6.24 3.87
N MET A 33 13.24 6.01 3.19
CA MET A 33 13.22 5.26 1.93
C MET A 33 13.47 6.15 0.72
N ASN A 34 13.46 7.45 0.91
CA ASN A 34 13.70 8.42 -0.16
C ASN A 34 12.65 8.37 -1.28
N PHE A 35 11.40 8.14 -0.91
CA PHE A 35 10.26 8.21 -1.84
C PHE A 35 9.61 9.58 -1.70
N PRO A 36 9.82 10.52 -2.62
CA PRO A 36 9.23 11.85 -2.46
C PRO A 36 7.70 11.80 -2.49
N LEU A 37 7.09 12.54 -1.58
CA LEU A 37 5.63 12.71 -1.56
C LEU A 37 5.22 13.56 -2.75
N VAL A 38 4.37 13.01 -3.62
CA VAL A 38 3.93 13.70 -4.83
C VAL A 38 2.47 14.14 -4.76
N ALA A 39 1.67 13.52 -3.91
CA ALA A 39 0.27 13.91 -3.74
C ALA A 39 -0.24 13.49 -2.37
N LEU A 40 -1.07 14.34 -1.77
CA LEU A 40 -1.79 14.05 -0.53
C LEU A 40 -3.13 14.75 -0.63
N PHE A 41 -4.22 14.00 -0.48
CA PHE A 41 -5.54 14.58 -0.61
C PHE A 41 -6.57 13.86 0.26
N ASP A 42 -7.67 14.57 0.53
CA ASP A 42 -8.82 13.96 1.18
C ASP A 42 -9.52 13.02 0.22
N MET A 43 -9.95 11.87 0.73
CA MET A 43 -10.68 10.92 -0.10
C MET A 43 -12.10 11.40 -0.34
N HIS A 44 -12.49 11.47 -1.61
CA HIS A 44 -13.84 11.88 -1.97
C HIS A 44 -14.86 10.87 -1.45
N GLY A 45 -15.89 11.40 -0.77
CA GLY A 45 -16.96 10.56 -0.24
C GLY A 45 -16.61 9.77 1.02
N VAL A 46 -15.41 9.97 1.57
CA VAL A 46 -14.99 9.30 2.82
C VAL A 46 -14.53 10.35 3.80
N PRO A 47 -15.41 10.89 4.65
CA PRO A 47 -15.02 11.89 5.63
C PRO A 47 -13.88 11.39 6.52
N GLY A 48 -12.82 12.18 6.64
CA GLY A 48 -11.64 11.80 7.41
C GLY A 48 -10.70 10.83 6.72
N GLY A 49 -11.01 10.41 5.50
CA GLY A 49 -10.11 9.58 4.73
C GLY A 49 -9.01 10.38 4.06
N LEU A 50 -7.78 9.88 4.09
CA LEU A 50 -6.62 10.52 3.49
C LEU A 50 -5.92 9.54 2.56
N HIS A 51 -5.38 10.06 1.47
CA HIS A 51 -4.70 9.25 0.47
C HIS A 51 -3.42 9.97 0.05
N ALA A 52 -2.31 9.28 0.17
CA ALA A 52 -1.00 9.80 -0.19
C ALA A 52 -0.36 8.96 -1.29
N PHE A 53 0.37 9.62 -2.17
CA PHE A 53 1.19 8.95 -3.18
C PHE A 53 2.63 9.41 -3.03
N LEU A 54 3.53 8.45 -2.93
CA LEU A 54 4.96 8.68 -2.90
C LEU A 54 5.58 8.00 -4.12
N ARG A 55 6.53 8.65 -4.76
CA ARG A 55 7.13 8.10 -5.98
C ARG A 55 8.28 7.17 -5.64
N MET A 56 8.19 5.92 -6.09
CA MET A 56 9.28 4.97 -5.96
C MET A 56 10.31 5.16 -7.07
N ASN A 57 9.82 5.34 -8.29
CA ASN A 57 10.65 5.58 -9.48
C ASN A 57 9.79 6.27 -10.54
N ASP A 58 10.29 6.36 -11.76
CA ASP A 58 9.60 7.08 -12.82
C ASP A 58 8.28 6.42 -13.24
N HIS A 59 8.05 5.19 -12.87
CA HIS A 59 6.91 4.41 -13.37
C HIS A 59 6.01 3.85 -12.29
N SER A 60 6.42 3.91 -11.02
CA SER A 60 5.65 3.29 -9.97
C SER A 60 5.61 4.12 -8.69
N PHE A 61 4.52 3.95 -7.95
CA PHE A 61 4.25 4.73 -6.75
C PHE A 61 3.92 3.81 -5.59
N PHE A 62 4.17 4.31 -4.40
CA PHE A 62 3.74 3.70 -3.17
C PHE A 62 2.62 4.56 -2.59
N SER A 63 1.49 3.95 -2.31
CA SER A 63 0.32 4.68 -1.85
C SER A 63 -0.01 4.30 -0.42
N ILE A 64 -0.45 5.28 0.36
CA ILE A 64 -0.85 5.08 1.75
C ILE A 64 -2.25 5.64 1.92
N VAL A 65 -3.13 4.84 2.51
CA VAL A 65 -4.52 5.21 2.77
C VAL A 65 -4.78 5.17 4.26
N GLN A 66 -5.38 6.21 4.80
CA GLN A 66 -5.86 6.23 6.18
C GLN A 66 -7.36 6.47 6.17
N LEU A 67 -8.10 5.56 6.79
CA LEU A 67 -9.54 5.70 6.96
C LEU A 67 -9.86 5.96 8.44
N PRO A 68 -11.00 6.60 8.74
CA PRO A 68 -11.42 6.76 10.12
C PRO A 68 -11.55 5.41 10.81
N ASP A 69 -11.12 5.34 12.06
CA ASP A 69 -11.27 4.15 12.92
C ASP A 69 -10.55 2.90 12.43
N VAL A 70 -9.63 3.03 11.47
CA VAL A 70 -8.87 1.87 11.00
C VAL A 70 -8.02 1.25 12.11
N ASP A 71 -7.59 2.05 13.08
CA ASP A 71 -6.82 1.58 14.23
C ASP A 71 -7.62 0.69 15.17
N LYS A 72 -8.96 0.71 15.07
CA LYS A 72 -9.83 -0.13 15.88
C LYS A 72 -10.05 -1.52 15.30
N ILE A 73 -9.61 -1.74 14.07
CA ILE A 73 -9.74 -3.04 13.41
C ILE A 73 -8.59 -3.92 13.86
N PRO A 74 -8.87 -5.11 14.45
CA PRO A 74 -7.81 -5.98 14.91
C PRO A 74 -6.92 -6.47 13.78
N VAL A 75 -5.61 -6.45 14.01
CA VAL A 75 -4.64 -6.98 13.06
C VAL A 75 -3.99 -8.19 13.69
N PRO A 76 -4.10 -9.38 13.09
CA PRO A 76 -3.35 -10.53 13.56
C PRO A 76 -1.86 -10.31 13.28
N LEU A 77 -1.10 -10.18 14.36
CA LEU A 77 0.34 -10.00 14.28
C LEU A 77 1.06 -11.32 14.38
N GLY A 78 2.28 -11.36 13.88
CA GLY A 78 3.17 -12.45 14.09
C GLY A 78 2.99 -13.66 13.20
N VAL A 79 2.33 -13.51 12.09
CA VAL A 79 2.30 -14.57 11.08
C VAL A 79 3.65 -14.58 10.37
N THR A 80 4.42 -15.62 10.56
CA THR A 80 5.76 -15.75 9.98
C THR A 80 5.90 -17.10 9.30
N HIS A 81 6.93 -17.22 8.49
CA HIS A 81 7.27 -18.48 7.85
C HIS A 81 7.85 -19.50 8.84
N PHE A 82 8.31 -19.03 9.98
CA PHE A 82 8.95 -19.84 10.99
C PHE A 82 8.06 -20.15 12.16
N GLY A 83 6.78 -19.84 12.05
CA GLY A 83 5.83 -20.17 13.08
C GLY A 83 5.60 -21.66 13.16
N ASN A 84 5.00 -22.07 14.25
CA ASN A 84 4.68 -23.46 14.53
C ASN A 84 3.43 -23.91 13.80
N GLY A 85 3.37 -23.70 12.51
CA GLY A 85 2.24 -24.08 11.67
C GLY A 85 1.10 -23.08 11.64
N ALA A 86 1.30 -21.91 12.21
CA ALA A 86 0.25 -20.88 12.28
C ALA A 86 0.32 -19.91 11.11
N LEU A 87 0.57 -20.39 9.91
CA LEU A 87 0.55 -19.57 8.72
C LEU A 87 -0.90 -19.35 8.30
N HIS A 88 -1.40 -18.16 8.56
CA HIS A 88 -2.76 -17.79 8.21
C HIS A 88 -2.74 -16.71 7.13
N SER A 89 -2.97 -17.11 5.91
CA SER A 89 -3.11 -16.18 4.81
C SER A 89 -4.34 -16.58 4.02
N ALA A 90 -5.33 -15.72 3.99
CA ALA A 90 -6.54 -15.98 3.25
C ALA A 90 -6.34 -15.68 1.77
N ALA A 91 -7.10 -16.35 0.93
CA ALA A 91 -7.09 -16.04 -0.50
C ALA A 91 -7.50 -14.58 -0.71
N GLY A 92 -6.76 -13.88 -1.54
CA GLY A 92 -6.99 -12.46 -1.81
C GLY A 92 -6.21 -11.52 -0.90
N MET A 93 -5.59 -12.01 0.17
CA MET A 93 -4.74 -11.18 1.01
C MET A 93 -3.34 -11.05 0.42
N MET A 94 -2.71 -9.91 0.67
CA MET A 94 -1.30 -9.74 0.31
C MET A 94 -0.44 -10.41 1.36
N GLN A 95 0.30 -11.42 0.95
CA GLN A 95 1.19 -12.16 1.83
C GLN A 95 2.59 -11.53 1.84
N HIS A 96 3.01 -11.00 0.71
CA HIS A 96 4.30 -10.34 0.55
C HIS A 96 4.14 -9.02 -0.16
N LEU A 97 5.05 -8.13 0.15
CA LEU A 97 5.21 -6.88 -0.57
C LEU A 97 6.59 -6.82 -1.23
#